data_8615ce23f6a3d4bb08fdfe2e1ec79f82
#
_entry.id   8615ce23f6a3d4bb08fdfe2e1ec79f82
#
_cell.length_a   1.000
_cell.length_b   1.000
_cell.length_c   1.000
_cell.angle_alpha   90.00
_cell.angle_beta   90.00
_cell.angle_gamma   90.00
#
_symmetry.space_group_name_H-M   'P 1'
#
loop_
_entity.id
_entity.type
_entity.pdbx_description
1 polymer ?
#
loop_
_entity_poly.entity_id
_entity_poly.type
_entity_poly.pdbx_seq_one_letter_code
_entity_poly.pdbx_strand_id
1 'polypeptide(L)'
;MKVTSNRLAGACFYVVSGHGGPDPGAIGKVGKYELHEDEYAYDIALRLARNLMQEGAEVRIIIQDAKDGIRDDSYLSNSKRETCMGDPIPLNQVQRLQQRCDKINALYRKDRKNYSYCRAIFIHIDSVVRENKRMSFSIIRIKREKANDWQII
;
A
#
# COMPACT_ATOMS: atom_id res chain seq x y z
N MET A 1 -0.23 -18.25 8.29
CA MET A 1 -1.59 -17.65 8.47
C MET A 1 -2.61 -18.66 7.94
N LYS A 2 -3.77 -18.81 8.61
CA LYS A 2 -4.81 -19.75 8.20
C LYS A 2 -5.75 -19.09 7.18
N VAL A 3 -5.93 -19.73 6.01
CA VAL A 3 -7.00 -19.37 5.06
C VAL A 3 -8.34 -19.77 5.66
N THR A 4 -9.31 -18.87 5.68
CA THR A 4 -10.63 -19.06 6.29
C THR A 4 -11.73 -19.25 5.25
N SER A 5 -11.50 -18.80 4.01
CA SER A 5 -12.41 -19.02 2.88
C SER A 5 -11.63 -19.01 1.56
N ASN A 6 -12.29 -19.39 0.47
CA ASN A 6 -11.74 -19.40 -0.88
C ASN A 6 -12.47 -18.42 -1.82
N ARG A 7 -13.14 -17.40 -1.27
CA ARG A 7 -13.91 -16.42 -2.06
C ARG A 7 -13.06 -15.64 -3.06
N LEU A 8 -11.77 -15.45 -2.75
CA LEU A 8 -10.82 -14.75 -3.60
C LEU A 8 -9.77 -15.69 -4.22
N ALA A 9 -10.03 -17.00 -4.23
CA ALA A 9 -9.15 -17.95 -4.89
C ALA A 9 -8.96 -17.59 -6.36
N GLY A 10 -7.71 -17.59 -6.83
CA GLY A 10 -7.37 -17.19 -8.20
C GLY A 10 -7.27 -15.68 -8.43
N ALA A 11 -7.45 -14.85 -7.38
CA ALA A 11 -7.19 -13.41 -7.43
C ALA A 11 -5.78 -13.08 -6.93
N CYS A 12 -5.13 -12.09 -7.56
CA CYS A 12 -3.84 -11.54 -7.12
C CYS A 12 -3.97 -10.03 -6.88
N PHE A 13 -3.52 -9.57 -5.71
CA PHE A 13 -3.55 -8.16 -5.33
C PHE A 13 -2.16 -7.61 -5.09
N TYR A 14 -1.86 -6.45 -5.70
CA TYR A 14 -0.68 -5.64 -5.42
C TYR A 14 -1.10 -4.55 -4.44
N VAL A 15 -0.75 -4.69 -3.16
CA VAL A 15 -1.12 -3.75 -2.11
C VAL A 15 0.03 -2.77 -1.90
N VAL A 16 -0.28 -1.49 -2.02
CA VAL A 16 0.68 -0.39 -1.97
C VAL A 16 0.24 0.59 -0.89
N SER A 17 1.01 0.76 0.16
CA SER A 17 0.87 1.91 1.04
C SER A 17 1.40 3.16 0.34
N GLY A 18 0.70 4.28 0.48
CA GLY A 18 1.18 5.58 0.04
C GLY A 18 2.41 6.00 0.82
N HIS A 19 3.24 6.85 0.21
CA HIS A 19 4.43 7.42 0.86
C HIS A 19 5.46 6.36 1.31
N GLY A 20 6.22 6.64 2.38
CA GLY A 20 7.23 5.73 2.96
C GLY A 20 8.67 6.13 2.64
N GLY A 21 9.61 5.63 3.44
CA GLY A 21 11.02 5.97 3.36
C GLY A 21 11.27 7.46 3.65
N PRO A 22 11.77 8.24 2.67
CA PRO A 22 12.03 9.66 2.87
C PRO A 22 10.77 10.54 2.84
N ASP A 23 9.60 9.99 2.52
CA ASP A 23 8.35 10.73 2.31
C ASP A 23 7.30 10.30 3.34
N PRO A 24 7.07 11.08 4.39
CA PRO A 24 6.10 10.77 5.42
C PRO A 24 4.64 10.98 4.98
N GLY A 25 4.39 11.59 3.81
CA GLY A 25 3.06 12.04 3.41
C GLY A 25 2.56 13.21 4.26
N ALA A 26 1.27 13.24 4.53
CA ALA A 26 0.67 14.23 5.43
C ALA A 26 1.14 13.99 6.88
N ILE A 27 1.43 15.09 7.58
CA ILE A 27 1.84 15.05 8.99
C ILE A 27 0.78 15.74 9.84
N GLY A 28 0.20 14.99 10.77
CA GLY A 28 -0.72 15.48 11.79
C GLY A 28 -0.10 15.54 13.18
N LYS A 29 -0.77 16.20 14.13
CA LYS A 29 -0.35 16.24 15.53
C LYS A 29 -1.51 15.96 16.48
N VAL A 30 -1.26 15.14 17.51
CA VAL A 30 -2.18 14.93 18.63
C VAL A 30 -1.36 15.02 19.93
N GLY A 31 -1.52 16.13 20.66
CA GLY A 31 -0.69 16.42 21.81
C GLY A 31 0.81 16.49 21.44
N LYS A 32 1.62 15.63 22.05
CA LYS A 32 3.05 15.50 21.77
C LYS A 32 3.38 14.54 20.61
N TYR A 33 2.40 13.82 20.10
CA TYR A 33 2.60 12.82 19.05
C TYR A 33 2.49 13.44 17.67
N GLU A 34 3.44 13.13 16.81
CA GLU A 34 3.43 13.46 15.40
C GLU A 34 3.02 12.21 14.61
N LEU A 35 1.95 12.36 13.81
CA LEU A 35 1.33 11.26 13.07
C LEU A 35 1.70 11.39 11.60
N HIS A 36 2.41 10.42 11.06
CA HIS A 36 2.82 10.39 9.66
C HIS A 36 1.88 9.49 8.84
N GLU A 37 1.44 9.97 7.69
CA GLU A 37 0.50 9.25 6.83
C GLU A 37 1.04 7.86 6.42
N ASP A 38 2.32 7.77 6.08
CA ASP A 38 2.97 6.55 5.62
C ASP A 38 2.86 5.40 6.64
N GLU A 39 3.05 5.68 7.94
CA GLU A 39 2.96 4.68 9.01
C GLU A 39 1.56 4.07 9.11
N TYR A 40 0.52 4.92 9.08
CA TYR A 40 -0.87 4.47 9.16
C TYR A 40 -1.34 3.81 7.86
N ALA A 41 -0.91 4.33 6.70
CA ALA A 41 -1.19 3.71 5.41
C ALA A 41 -0.56 2.32 5.32
N TYR A 42 0.66 2.14 5.86
CA TYR A 42 1.35 0.87 5.90
C TYR A 42 0.64 -0.14 6.82
N ASP A 43 0.26 0.25 8.04
CA ASP A 43 -0.48 -0.62 8.95
C ASP A 43 -1.82 -1.08 8.35
N ILE A 44 -2.57 -0.17 7.71
CA ILE A 44 -3.82 -0.51 7.01
C ILE A 44 -3.56 -1.44 5.83
N ALA A 45 -2.48 -1.21 5.07
CA ALA A 45 -2.10 -2.08 3.96
C ALA A 45 -1.82 -3.51 4.43
N LEU A 46 -1.13 -3.68 5.56
CA LEU A 46 -0.87 -4.99 6.16
C LEU A 46 -2.16 -5.67 6.63
N ARG A 47 -3.08 -4.93 7.25
CA ARG A 47 -4.40 -5.45 7.69
C ARG A 47 -5.24 -5.89 6.49
N LEU A 48 -5.28 -5.09 5.43
CA LEU A 48 -5.94 -5.44 4.17
C LEU A 48 -5.31 -6.69 3.55
N ALA A 49 -3.99 -6.73 3.44
CA ALA A 49 -3.26 -7.88 2.91
C ALA A 49 -3.60 -9.16 3.68
N ARG A 50 -3.61 -9.10 5.02
CA ARG A 50 -4.00 -10.22 5.88
C ARG A 50 -5.41 -10.70 5.56
N ASN A 51 -6.38 -9.79 5.45
CA ASN A 51 -7.77 -10.14 5.19
C ASN A 51 -7.93 -10.77 3.79
N LEU A 52 -7.29 -10.21 2.76
CA LEU A 52 -7.31 -10.75 1.40
C LEU A 52 -6.73 -12.18 1.35
N MET A 53 -5.60 -12.38 2.03
CA MET A 53 -4.98 -13.71 2.10
C MET A 53 -5.84 -14.72 2.88
N GLN A 54 -6.56 -14.29 3.92
CA GLN A 54 -7.51 -15.15 4.65
C GLN A 54 -8.70 -15.58 3.77
N GLU A 55 -9.06 -14.77 2.79
CA GLU A 55 -10.10 -15.06 1.79
C GLU A 55 -9.57 -15.86 0.58
N GLY A 56 -8.30 -16.29 0.60
CA GLY A 56 -7.70 -17.14 -0.42
C GLY A 56 -7.02 -16.41 -1.57
N ALA A 57 -6.85 -15.08 -1.49
CA ALA A 57 -6.13 -14.33 -2.51
C ALA A 57 -4.61 -14.48 -2.38
N GLU A 58 -3.91 -14.35 -3.50
CA GLU A 58 -2.48 -14.04 -3.51
C GLU A 58 -2.28 -12.53 -3.31
N VAL A 59 -1.32 -12.15 -2.48
CA VAL A 59 -1.04 -10.74 -2.18
C VAL A 59 0.44 -10.44 -2.32
N ARG A 60 0.75 -9.38 -3.05
CA ARG A 60 2.07 -8.79 -3.18
C ARG A 60 2.09 -7.44 -2.47
N ILE A 61 2.84 -7.33 -1.39
CA ILE A 61 3.05 -6.07 -0.67
C ILE A 61 4.22 -5.35 -1.35
N ILE A 62 3.96 -4.15 -1.86
CA ILE A 62 4.95 -3.41 -2.66
C ILE A 62 5.87 -2.55 -1.79
N ILE A 63 5.31 -1.87 -0.79
CA ILE A 63 6.10 -1.12 0.19
C ILE A 63 6.28 -2.00 1.42
N GLN A 64 7.51 -2.13 1.90
CA GLN A 64 7.88 -3.12 2.92
C GLN A 64 8.81 -2.48 3.96
N ASP A 65 8.57 -2.76 5.23
CA ASP A 65 9.54 -2.58 6.33
C ASP A 65 9.78 -3.95 7.00
N ALA A 66 11.02 -4.44 6.95
CA ALA A 66 11.38 -5.74 7.52
C ALA A 66 11.33 -5.78 9.07
N LYS A 67 11.24 -4.61 9.71
CA LYS A 67 11.22 -4.45 11.18
C LYS A 67 9.88 -3.99 11.71
N ASP A 68 8.88 -3.87 10.83
CA ASP A 68 7.56 -3.40 11.18
C ASP A 68 6.45 -4.36 10.73
N GLY A 69 5.33 -4.34 11.46
CA GLY A 69 4.18 -5.19 11.24
C GLY A 69 2.87 -4.47 11.56
N ILE A 70 1.80 -5.25 11.76
CA ILE A 70 0.53 -4.70 12.25
C ILE A 70 0.72 -4.26 13.71
N ARG A 71 0.38 -3.00 13.99
CA ARG A 71 0.54 -2.37 15.31
C ARG A 71 -0.81 -1.95 15.88
N ASP A 72 -1.06 -2.34 17.12
CA ASP A 72 -2.29 -1.97 17.85
C ASP A 72 -2.04 -0.82 18.83
N ASP A 73 -0.97 -0.04 18.61
CA ASP A 73 -0.62 1.11 19.43
C ASP A 73 -1.61 2.26 19.21
N SER A 74 -1.84 3.06 20.26
CA SER A 74 -2.69 4.26 20.16
C SER A 74 -2.12 5.30 19.18
N TYR A 75 -0.80 5.39 19.09
CA TYR A 75 -0.07 6.23 18.15
C TYR A 75 1.10 5.45 17.58
N LEU A 76 1.20 5.38 16.25
CA LEU A 76 2.28 4.67 15.58
C LEU A 76 3.58 5.48 15.64
N SER A 77 4.68 4.81 15.93
CA SER A 77 6.01 5.41 15.88
C SER A 77 6.46 5.60 14.43
N ASN A 78 7.08 6.74 14.16
CA ASN A 78 7.54 7.09 12.82
C ASN A 78 8.86 6.39 12.47
N SER A 79 8.98 5.93 11.24
CA SER A 79 10.19 5.31 10.70
C SER A 79 10.54 5.89 9.31
N LYS A 80 11.65 5.46 8.75
CA LYS A 80 12.07 5.76 7.37
C LYS A 80 12.76 4.55 6.74
N ARG A 81 12.39 3.35 7.22
CA ARG A 81 13.05 2.10 6.83
C ARG A 81 12.34 1.40 5.68
N GLU A 82 11.19 1.94 5.25
CA GLU A 82 10.40 1.36 4.17
C GLU A 82 11.21 1.31 2.87
N THR A 83 11.02 0.21 2.18
CA THR A 83 11.62 -0.05 0.86
C THR A 83 10.55 -0.38 -0.15
N CYS A 84 10.81 -0.17 -1.42
CA CYS A 84 9.97 -0.64 -2.50
C CYS A 84 10.47 -2.01 -2.96
N MET A 85 9.93 -3.09 -2.37
CA MET A 85 10.37 -4.48 -2.62
C MET A 85 11.90 -4.67 -2.46
N GLY A 86 12.44 -4.14 -1.36
CA GLY A 86 13.86 -4.21 -1.02
C GLY A 86 14.73 -3.09 -1.58
N ASP A 87 14.24 -2.32 -2.56
CA ASP A 87 14.99 -1.17 -3.10
C ASP A 87 14.69 0.11 -2.30
N PRO A 88 15.69 0.99 -2.09
CA PRO A 88 15.48 2.30 -1.47
C PRO A 88 14.44 3.12 -2.21
N ILE A 89 13.59 3.83 -1.46
CA ILE A 89 12.57 4.71 -2.03
C ILE A 89 13.21 6.06 -2.39
N PRO A 90 13.12 6.54 -3.65
CA PRO A 90 13.69 7.82 -4.06
C PRO A 90 13.05 9.02 -3.37
N LEU A 91 13.83 10.08 -3.11
CA LEU A 91 13.30 11.34 -2.59
C LEU A 91 12.40 12.06 -3.61
N ASN A 92 12.71 11.96 -4.88
CA ASN A 92 11.92 12.58 -5.95
C ASN A 92 10.57 11.88 -6.13
N GLN A 93 9.48 12.64 -6.06
CA GLN A 93 8.11 12.12 -6.13
C GLN A 93 7.82 11.34 -7.44
N VAL A 94 8.22 11.87 -8.59
CA VAL A 94 7.99 11.21 -9.87
C VAL A 94 8.71 9.87 -9.92
N GLN A 95 9.97 9.83 -9.46
CA GLN A 95 10.74 8.59 -9.39
C GLN A 95 10.13 7.58 -8.43
N ARG A 96 9.60 8.00 -7.28
CA ARG A 96 8.89 7.11 -6.33
C ARG A 96 7.67 6.47 -6.96
N LEU A 97 6.86 7.27 -7.64
CA LEU A 97 5.66 6.79 -8.32
C LEU A 97 6.02 5.83 -9.45
N GLN A 98 7.01 6.18 -10.26
CA GLN A 98 7.50 5.32 -11.35
C GLN A 98 8.04 4.00 -10.81
N GLN A 99 8.85 4.02 -9.74
CA GLN A 99 9.38 2.82 -9.11
C GLN A 99 8.27 1.83 -8.72
N ARG A 100 7.17 2.31 -8.11
CA ARG A 100 6.02 1.47 -7.75
C ARG A 100 5.35 0.87 -8.98
N CYS A 101 5.12 1.68 -10.02
CA CYS A 101 4.54 1.21 -11.27
C CYS A 101 5.41 0.14 -11.94
N ASP A 102 6.72 0.34 -11.99
CA ASP A 102 7.66 -0.62 -12.60
C ASP A 102 7.65 -1.95 -11.85
N LYS A 103 7.64 -1.93 -10.50
CA LYS A 103 7.54 -3.14 -9.68
C LYS A 103 6.23 -3.88 -9.92
N ILE A 104 5.09 -3.16 -9.91
CA ILE A 104 3.78 -3.75 -10.16
C ILE A 104 3.71 -4.34 -11.57
N ASN A 105 4.19 -3.61 -12.60
CA ASN A 105 4.18 -4.07 -13.97
C ASN A 105 5.04 -5.33 -14.16
N ALA A 106 6.22 -5.38 -13.53
CA ALA A 106 7.07 -6.56 -13.57
C ALA A 106 6.40 -7.80 -12.95
N LEU A 107 5.73 -7.62 -11.80
CA LEU A 107 4.95 -8.68 -11.16
C LEU A 107 3.75 -9.08 -12.00
N TYR A 108 2.98 -8.12 -12.51
CA TYR A 108 1.80 -8.38 -13.32
C TYR A 108 2.10 -9.20 -14.57
N ARG A 109 3.22 -8.92 -15.27
CA ARG A 109 3.64 -9.71 -16.44
C ARG A 109 3.85 -11.19 -16.11
N LYS A 110 4.30 -11.51 -14.89
CA LYS A 110 4.48 -12.88 -14.38
C LYS A 110 3.14 -13.48 -13.92
N ASP A 111 2.39 -12.71 -13.12
CA ASP A 111 1.22 -13.19 -12.39
C ASP A 111 -0.02 -13.35 -13.30
N ARG A 112 -0.20 -12.52 -14.33
CA ARG A 112 -1.40 -12.49 -15.19
C ARG A 112 -1.76 -13.80 -15.89
N LYS A 113 -0.81 -14.72 -15.99
CA LYS A 113 -1.03 -16.06 -16.57
C LYS A 113 -1.51 -17.08 -15.54
N ASN A 114 -1.26 -16.81 -14.27
CA ASN A 114 -1.50 -17.74 -13.17
C ASN A 114 -2.78 -17.41 -12.37
N TYR A 115 -3.27 -16.17 -12.50
CA TYR A 115 -4.43 -15.70 -11.74
C TYR A 115 -5.55 -15.23 -12.67
N SER A 116 -6.79 -15.50 -12.27
CA SER A 116 -8.00 -15.16 -13.06
C SER A 116 -8.18 -13.64 -13.14
N TYR A 117 -7.69 -12.90 -12.13
CA TYR A 117 -7.60 -11.46 -12.20
C TYR A 117 -6.53 -10.89 -11.27
N CYS A 118 -5.96 -9.74 -11.66
CA CYS A 118 -4.97 -9.01 -10.87
C CYS A 118 -5.43 -7.57 -10.65
N ARG A 119 -5.18 -7.03 -9.43
CA ARG A 119 -5.56 -5.66 -9.05
C ARG A 119 -4.46 -5.00 -8.23
N ALA A 120 -4.20 -3.72 -8.50
CA ALA A 120 -3.41 -2.86 -7.61
C ALA A 120 -4.35 -2.04 -6.73
N ILE A 121 -4.02 -1.95 -5.44
CA ILE A 121 -4.76 -1.17 -4.44
C ILE A 121 -3.74 -0.24 -3.77
N PHE A 122 -3.96 1.08 -3.92
CA PHE A 122 -3.16 2.10 -3.27
C PHE A 122 -3.93 2.65 -2.07
N ILE A 123 -3.26 2.75 -0.92
CA ILE A 123 -3.85 3.21 0.33
C ILE A 123 -3.19 4.53 0.71
N HIS A 124 -3.99 5.57 0.79
CA HIS A 124 -3.63 6.89 1.29
C HIS A 124 -4.56 7.28 2.43
N ILE A 125 -4.09 8.15 3.31
CA ILE A 125 -4.87 8.70 4.41
C ILE A 125 -4.84 10.22 4.28
N ASP A 126 -5.89 10.77 3.66
CA ASP A 126 -6.01 12.22 3.52
C ASP A 126 -6.43 12.86 4.86
N SER A 127 -5.71 13.90 5.27
CA SER A 127 -6.16 14.76 6.37
C SER A 127 -7.09 15.82 5.81
N VAL A 128 -8.38 15.75 6.13
CA VAL A 128 -9.31 16.85 5.85
C VAL A 128 -9.16 17.89 6.94
N VAL A 129 -8.55 19.03 6.63
CA VAL A 129 -8.56 20.23 7.49
C VAL A 129 -9.95 20.86 7.42
N ARG A 130 -10.90 20.29 8.12
CA ARG A 130 -12.18 20.95 8.52
C ARG A 130 -12.65 20.34 9.82
N GLU A 131 -13.24 21.14 10.67
CA GLU A 131 -13.65 21.00 12.07
C GLU A 131 -14.32 19.70 12.53
N ASN A 132 -14.47 18.71 11.66
CA ASN A 132 -14.89 17.36 12.01
C ASN A 132 -13.85 16.37 11.48
N LYS A 133 -13.08 15.81 12.39
CA LYS A 133 -12.06 14.78 12.19
C LYS A 133 -12.63 13.54 11.48
N ARG A 134 -12.74 13.55 10.18
CA ARG A 134 -13.00 12.37 9.37
C ARG A 134 -11.75 12.05 8.56
N MET A 135 -11.13 10.92 8.89
CA MET A 135 -10.15 10.30 8.00
C MET A 135 -10.90 9.85 6.75
N SER A 136 -10.50 10.34 5.59
CA SER A 136 -11.01 9.82 4.32
C SER A 136 -9.98 8.86 3.73
N PHE A 137 -10.45 7.70 3.30
CA PHE A 137 -9.63 6.71 2.62
C PHE A 137 -9.87 6.85 1.12
N SER A 138 -8.82 7.10 0.37
CA SER A 138 -8.88 7.04 -1.09
C SER A 138 -8.33 5.71 -1.57
N ILE A 139 -9.22 4.85 -2.09
CA ILE A 139 -8.79 3.66 -2.81
C ILE A 139 -8.67 4.05 -4.28
N ILE A 140 -7.46 4.22 -4.76
CA ILE A 140 -7.23 4.52 -6.17
C ILE A 140 -7.35 3.21 -6.96
N ARG A 141 -8.43 3.09 -7.71
CA ARG A 141 -8.61 2.00 -8.67
C ARG A 141 -7.90 2.37 -9.96
N ILE A 142 -6.73 1.80 -10.21
CA ILE A 142 -6.09 1.93 -11.52
C ILE A 142 -6.88 1.11 -12.53
N LYS A 143 -7.52 1.80 -13.48
CA LYS A 143 -8.24 1.17 -14.59
C LYS A 143 -7.23 0.64 -15.60
N ARG A 144 -7.42 -0.61 -16.04
CA ARG A 144 -6.67 -1.18 -17.16
C ARG A 144 -7.08 -0.47 -18.43
N GLU A 145 -6.20 0.31 -19.02
CA GLU A 145 -6.31 0.66 -20.44
C GLU A 145 -5.65 -0.44 -21.28
N LYS A 146 -6.21 -0.65 -22.45
CA LYS A 146 -5.95 -1.80 -23.34
C LYS A 146 -4.45 -2.13 -23.44
N ALA A 147 -4.13 -3.39 -23.13
CA ALA A 147 -2.95 -4.16 -23.56
C ALA A 147 -1.55 -3.72 -23.10
N ASN A 148 -1.31 -2.55 -22.55
CA ASN A 148 0.00 -2.06 -22.14
C ASN A 148 0.02 -1.67 -20.65
N ASP A 149 1.23 -1.63 -20.09
CA ASP A 149 1.56 -1.43 -18.70
C ASP A 149 0.72 -0.37 -17.95
N TRP A 150 0.59 -0.53 -16.64
CA TRP A 150 0.02 0.46 -15.75
C TRP A 150 0.76 1.80 -15.89
N GLN A 151 0.05 2.86 -16.19
CA GLN A 151 0.57 4.23 -16.23
C GLN A 151 -0.06 5.04 -15.10
N ILE A 152 0.72 5.92 -14.52
CA ILE A 152 0.23 6.94 -13.59
C ILE A 152 -0.43 8.01 -14.46
N ILE A 153 -1.71 8.27 -14.19
CA ILE A 153 -2.43 9.42 -14.75
C ILE A 153 -2.40 10.54 -13.73
#